data_915118d75aacbed815f1f8bdd6d1d9ea
#
_entry.id   915118d75aacbed815f1f8bdd6d1d9ea
#
_cell.length_a   1.000
_cell.length_b   1.000
_cell.length_c   1.000
_cell.angle_alpha   90.00
_cell.angle_beta   90.00
_cell.angle_gamma   90.00
#
_symmetry.space_group_name_H-M   'P 1'
#
loop_
_entity.id
_entity.type
_entity.pdbx_description
1 polymer ?
#
loop_
_entity_poly.entity_id
_entity_poly.type
_entity_poly.pdbx_seq_one_letter_code
_entity_poly.pdbx_strand_id
1 'polypeptide(L)'
;IGLCCTTNPIWELPGLKIPKIMQEMNYGCGSTVNARDLTNNPKILYVGVGGGMELLQFSYFSRQKGGVIGVDVVDEMLEASRKNFKEAEALNPWFKSEFVDLKKGDALNLKVATNTIDVAAQNCLFNIFKAEDLKRAIEEMYRVLKPNGRLVMSDPTCEQPMNDELRNDDRLRALCLSGSLPISEYIKALTDVGFGTIEIRARKPYRILDPKSYPTKELIYIESIEIAAIKDPVLPDGPCIFTGKAAIYYGKEDYFDDKKGHVLLKNQPIAICDKTAGQLKDLDRNDIHISESTFHYDGGGCC
;
A
#
# COMPACT_ATOMS: atom_id res chain seq x y z
N ILE A 1 13.40 -18.14 -14.34
CA ILE A 1 13.09 -18.35 -12.91
C ILE A 1 12.06 -17.29 -12.56
N GLY A 2 10.78 -17.65 -12.52
CA GLY A 2 9.73 -16.74 -12.08
C GLY A 2 9.92 -16.42 -10.61
N LEU A 3 10.36 -15.21 -10.30
CA LEU A 3 10.62 -14.77 -8.94
C LEU A 3 9.34 -14.63 -8.11
N CYS A 4 8.23 -14.25 -8.75
CA CYS A 4 6.90 -14.19 -8.14
C CYS A 4 5.84 -14.67 -9.13
N CYS A 5 4.65 -15.02 -8.63
CA CYS A 5 3.51 -15.20 -9.52
C CYS A 5 3.16 -13.83 -10.10
N THR A 6 3.04 -13.74 -11.41
CA THR A 6 2.51 -12.53 -12.04
C THR A 6 1.08 -12.32 -11.59
N THR A 7 0.77 -11.14 -11.08
CA THR A 7 -0.60 -10.75 -10.74
C THR A 7 -1.22 -9.99 -11.91
N ASN A 8 -2.47 -10.27 -12.22
CA ASN A 8 -3.20 -9.45 -13.18
C ASN A 8 -3.40 -8.04 -12.58
N PRO A 9 -3.36 -6.98 -13.43
CA PRO A 9 -3.70 -5.65 -12.95
C PRO A 9 -5.11 -5.66 -12.36
N ILE A 10 -5.25 -5.16 -11.13
CA ILE A 10 -6.51 -5.19 -10.38
C ILE A 10 -7.53 -4.20 -10.97
N TRP A 11 -7.05 -3.19 -11.73
CA TRP A 11 -7.89 -2.14 -12.28
C TRP A 11 -7.86 -2.16 -13.80
N GLU A 12 -9.00 -2.45 -14.40
CA GLU A 12 -9.25 -2.14 -15.81
C GLU A 12 -9.60 -0.66 -15.93
N LEU A 13 -8.67 0.15 -16.36
CA LEU A 13 -8.90 1.56 -16.61
C LEU A 13 -9.41 1.76 -18.05
N PRO A 14 -10.53 2.48 -18.27
CA PRO A 14 -11.10 2.67 -19.59
C PRO A 14 -10.08 3.23 -20.60
N GLY A 15 -9.86 2.51 -21.69
CA GLY A 15 -8.92 2.92 -22.74
C GLY A 15 -7.43 2.75 -22.40
N LEU A 16 -7.10 2.12 -21.27
CA LEU A 16 -5.74 1.69 -20.96
C LEU A 16 -5.51 0.28 -21.52
N LYS A 17 -4.47 0.14 -22.33
CA LYS A 17 -3.96 -1.15 -22.80
C LYS A 17 -2.57 -1.39 -22.22
N ILE A 18 -2.42 -2.41 -21.38
CA ILE A 18 -1.13 -2.76 -20.79
C ILE A 18 -0.40 -3.73 -21.72
N PRO A 19 0.84 -3.38 -22.16
CA PRO A 19 1.68 -4.29 -22.94
C PRO A 19 1.87 -5.64 -22.21
N LYS A 20 1.83 -6.73 -22.98
CA LYS A 20 1.98 -8.08 -22.41
C LYS A 20 3.28 -8.25 -21.63
N ILE A 21 4.39 -7.70 -22.14
CA ILE A 21 5.68 -7.74 -21.48
C ILE A 21 5.65 -7.07 -20.08
N MET A 22 4.90 -5.99 -19.91
CA MET A 22 4.75 -5.35 -18.59
C MET A 22 3.99 -6.24 -17.61
N GLN A 23 3.00 -7.01 -18.08
CA GLN A 23 2.30 -7.98 -17.25
C GLN A 23 3.20 -9.16 -16.87
N GLU A 24 4.00 -9.67 -17.83
CA GLU A 24 4.96 -10.75 -17.59
C GLU A 24 6.10 -10.34 -16.65
N MET A 25 6.45 -9.05 -16.60
CA MET A 25 7.43 -8.47 -15.70
C MET A 25 6.82 -7.89 -14.42
N ASN A 26 5.56 -8.15 -14.13
CA ASN A 26 4.94 -7.69 -12.89
C ASN A 26 5.28 -8.64 -11.73
N TYR A 27 6.11 -8.18 -10.83
CA TYR A 27 6.53 -8.91 -9.62
C TYR A 27 5.76 -8.50 -8.37
N GLY A 28 4.80 -7.58 -8.49
CA GLY A 28 3.96 -7.12 -7.39
C GLY A 28 3.02 -8.20 -6.86
N CYS A 29 2.58 -8.06 -5.63
CA CYS A 29 1.66 -9.00 -4.99
C CYS A 29 0.22 -8.47 -4.88
N GLY A 30 0.00 -7.18 -5.14
CA GLY A 30 -1.30 -6.50 -5.15
C GLY A 30 -1.28 -5.30 -6.08
N SER A 31 -2.04 -4.26 -5.77
CA SER A 31 -2.04 -2.98 -6.49
C SER A 31 -1.86 -1.80 -5.57
N THR A 32 -1.06 -0.84 -6.01
CA THR A 32 -0.92 0.46 -5.33
C THR A 32 -1.74 1.56 -6.02
N VAL A 33 -2.37 1.24 -7.15
CA VAL A 33 -3.15 2.20 -7.93
C VAL A 33 -4.58 2.22 -7.43
N ASN A 34 -5.00 3.35 -6.85
CA ASN A 34 -6.37 3.57 -6.39
C ASN A 34 -6.85 4.96 -6.83
N ALA A 35 -7.97 5.03 -7.54
CA ALA A 35 -8.51 6.28 -8.07
C ALA A 35 -8.82 7.33 -6.99
N ARG A 36 -9.13 6.93 -5.75
CA ARG A 36 -9.35 7.86 -4.63
C ARG A 36 -8.13 8.71 -4.30
N ASP A 37 -6.91 8.16 -4.54
CA ASP A 37 -5.65 8.81 -4.22
C ASP A 37 -5.17 9.73 -5.34
N LEU A 38 -5.70 9.56 -6.55
CA LEU A 38 -5.14 10.07 -7.79
C LEU A 38 -6.00 11.19 -8.40
N THR A 39 -6.42 12.12 -7.54
CA THR A 39 -7.23 13.28 -7.93
C THR A 39 -6.34 14.49 -8.26
N ASN A 40 -6.80 15.40 -9.13
CA ASN A 40 -6.17 16.69 -9.39
C ASN A 40 -4.73 16.63 -9.95
N ASN A 41 -4.48 15.71 -10.91
CA ASN A 41 -3.16 15.54 -11.55
C ASN A 41 -2.01 15.41 -10.52
N PRO A 42 -2.02 14.38 -9.68
CA PRO A 42 -1.07 14.24 -8.59
C PRO A 42 0.35 14.06 -9.12
N LYS A 43 1.33 14.56 -8.37
CA LYS A 43 2.74 14.22 -8.55
C LYS A 43 3.05 12.93 -7.80
N ILE A 44 3.48 11.92 -8.52
CA ILE A 44 3.61 10.55 -8.03
C ILE A 44 5.09 10.14 -8.01
N LEU A 45 5.51 9.49 -6.95
CA LEU A 45 6.78 8.79 -6.84
C LEU A 45 6.50 7.29 -6.74
N TYR A 46 7.15 6.50 -7.60
CA TYR A 46 7.09 5.04 -7.55
C TYR A 46 8.50 4.47 -7.39
N VAL A 47 8.72 3.65 -6.38
CA VAL A 47 10.03 3.05 -6.08
C VAL A 47 9.99 1.56 -6.31
N GLY A 48 10.99 1.06 -7.09
CA GLY A 48 11.02 -0.31 -7.57
C GLY A 48 10.22 -0.46 -8.88
N VAL A 49 10.76 0.07 -9.99
CA VAL A 49 9.97 0.27 -11.23
C VAL A 49 9.57 -1.02 -11.94
N GLY A 50 10.32 -2.12 -11.75
CA GLY A 50 10.06 -3.38 -12.44
C GLY A 50 9.93 -3.23 -13.95
N GLY A 51 8.87 -3.81 -14.53
CA GLY A 51 8.55 -3.66 -15.96
C GLY A 51 7.85 -2.35 -16.35
N GLY A 52 7.56 -1.46 -15.39
CA GLY A 52 6.92 -0.15 -15.64
C GLY A 52 5.39 -0.18 -15.66
N MET A 53 4.74 -1.29 -15.31
CA MET A 53 3.29 -1.45 -15.40
C MET A 53 2.53 -0.44 -14.54
N GLU A 54 2.85 -0.34 -13.25
CA GLU A 54 2.16 0.61 -12.36
C GLU A 54 2.50 2.06 -12.69
N LEU A 55 3.72 2.34 -13.21
CA LEU A 55 4.06 3.67 -13.72
C LEU A 55 3.16 4.08 -14.89
N LEU A 56 2.84 3.15 -15.80
CA LEU A 56 1.88 3.37 -16.88
C LEU A 56 0.47 3.62 -16.32
N GLN A 57 0.03 2.85 -15.34
CA GLN A 57 -1.27 3.03 -14.67
C GLN A 57 -1.35 4.37 -13.94
N PHE A 58 -0.31 4.77 -13.20
CA PHE A 58 -0.24 6.09 -12.56
C PHE A 58 -0.25 7.24 -13.58
N SER A 59 0.39 7.04 -14.74
CA SER A 59 0.38 8.03 -15.83
C SER A 59 -1.00 8.24 -16.45
N TYR A 60 -1.92 7.29 -16.28
CA TYR A 60 -3.31 7.45 -16.70
C TYR A 60 -4.00 8.59 -15.94
N PHE A 61 -3.64 8.81 -14.67
CA PHE A 61 -4.18 9.87 -13.81
C PHE A 61 -3.33 11.15 -13.86
N SER A 62 -2.02 11.03 -13.98
CA SER A 62 -1.08 12.17 -14.05
C SER A 62 -0.55 12.35 -15.46
N ARG A 63 -1.40 12.86 -16.36
CA ARG A 63 -1.11 13.04 -17.80
C ARG A 63 -0.28 14.30 -18.08
N GLN A 64 0.83 14.45 -17.35
CA GLN A 64 1.72 15.60 -17.48
C GLN A 64 3.18 15.17 -17.51
N LYS A 65 4.01 15.96 -18.20
CA LYS A 65 5.45 15.69 -18.28
C LYS A 65 6.08 15.62 -16.89
N GLY A 66 6.74 14.48 -16.59
CA GLY A 66 7.38 14.24 -15.29
C GLY A 66 6.40 14.19 -14.12
N GLY A 67 5.11 13.93 -14.37
CA GLY A 67 4.09 13.79 -13.34
C GLY A 67 4.28 12.52 -12.50
N VAL A 68 4.89 11.49 -13.07
CA VAL A 68 5.28 10.25 -12.40
C VAL A 68 6.79 10.15 -12.38
N ILE A 69 7.37 10.00 -11.20
CA ILE A 69 8.81 9.76 -11.00
C ILE A 69 8.98 8.28 -10.66
N GLY A 70 9.72 7.54 -11.47
CA GLY A 70 10.10 6.15 -11.21
C GLY A 70 11.54 6.07 -10.73
N VAL A 71 11.79 5.42 -9.59
CA VAL A 71 13.13 5.24 -9.02
C VAL A 71 13.45 3.76 -8.91
N ASP A 72 14.62 3.36 -9.39
CA ASP A 72 15.15 2.01 -9.21
C ASP A 72 16.68 2.06 -9.06
N VAL A 73 17.23 1.11 -8.33
CA VAL A 73 18.67 0.94 -8.16
C VAL A 73 19.29 0.13 -9.30
N VAL A 74 18.47 -0.65 -10.02
CA VAL A 74 18.90 -1.60 -11.06
C VAL A 74 18.76 -0.95 -12.44
N ASP A 75 19.87 -0.75 -13.15
CA ASP A 75 19.86 -0.12 -14.48
C ASP A 75 19.06 -0.91 -15.51
N GLU A 76 19.14 -2.24 -15.45
CA GLU A 76 18.43 -3.15 -16.36
C GLU A 76 16.91 -2.99 -16.23
N MET A 77 16.39 -2.72 -15.02
CA MET A 77 14.96 -2.46 -14.80
C MET A 77 14.55 -1.11 -15.39
N LEU A 78 15.38 -0.09 -15.22
CA LEU A 78 15.14 1.22 -15.83
C LEU A 78 15.15 1.16 -17.36
N GLU A 79 16.07 0.40 -17.95
CA GLU A 79 16.13 0.21 -19.41
C GLU A 79 14.96 -0.60 -19.93
N ALA A 80 14.59 -1.69 -19.26
CA ALA A 80 13.41 -2.48 -19.58
C ALA A 80 12.15 -1.62 -19.56
N SER A 81 11.95 -0.82 -18.51
CA SER A 81 10.82 0.10 -18.42
C SER A 81 10.78 1.11 -19.57
N ARG A 82 11.94 1.72 -19.92
CA ARG A 82 12.03 2.64 -21.08
C ARG A 82 11.61 1.98 -22.38
N LYS A 83 12.05 0.74 -22.60
CA LYS A 83 11.68 -0.04 -23.77
C LYS A 83 10.18 -0.35 -23.78
N ASN A 84 9.64 -0.80 -22.66
CA ASN A 84 8.24 -1.16 -22.52
C ASN A 84 7.31 0.06 -22.71
N PHE A 85 7.74 1.27 -22.32
CA PHE A 85 6.97 2.50 -22.56
C PHE A 85 6.83 2.81 -24.06
N LYS A 86 7.78 2.42 -24.90
CA LYS A 86 7.60 2.58 -26.37
C LYS A 86 6.47 1.71 -26.91
N GLU A 87 6.35 0.50 -26.40
CA GLU A 87 5.21 -0.38 -26.72
C GLU A 87 3.90 0.19 -26.15
N ALA A 88 3.94 0.70 -24.93
CA ALA A 88 2.78 1.34 -24.31
C ALA A 88 2.32 2.58 -25.08
N GLU A 89 3.21 3.42 -25.61
CA GLU A 89 2.89 4.55 -26.49
C GLU A 89 2.16 4.12 -27.77
N ALA A 90 2.60 3.01 -28.37
CA ALA A 90 1.97 2.49 -29.59
C ALA A 90 0.55 1.96 -29.33
N LEU A 91 0.30 1.41 -28.14
CA LEU A 91 -1.00 0.85 -27.74
C LEU A 91 -1.95 1.91 -27.17
N ASN A 92 -1.44 3.01 -26.62
CA ASN A 92 -2.20 4.02 -25.89
C ASN A 92 -1.91 5.42 -26.47
N PRO A 93 -2.73 5.94 -27.40
CA PRO A 93 -2.49 7.25 -28.03
C PRO A 93 -2.43 8.44 -27.04
N TRP A 94 -2.99 8.27 -25.84
CA TRP A 94 -2.96 9.28 -24.78
C TRP A 94 -1.64 9.28 -24.00
N PHE A 95 -0.92 8.14 -23.95
CA PHE A 95 0.30 8.00 -23.16
C PHE A 95 1.53 8.54 -23.91
N LYS A 96 2.40 9.19 -23.17
CA LYS A 96 3.72 9.62 -23.65
C LYS A 96 4.78 9.22 -22.64
N SER A 97 5.88 8.64 -23.08
CA SER A 97 6.98 8.23 -22.18
C SER A 97 7.50 9.38 -21.32
N GLU A 98 7.40 10.64 -21.81
CA GLU A 98 7.79 11.83 -21.04
C GLU A 98 6.91 12.13 -19.81
N PHE A 99 5.76 11.44 -19.66
CA PHE A 99 4.96 11.51 -18.43
C PHE A 99 5.69 10.87 -17.26
N VAL A 100 6.62 9.95 -17.54
CA VAL A 100 7.42 9.24 -16.54
C VAL A 100 8.87 9.72 -16.58
N ASP A 101 9.37 10.20 -15.45
CA ASP A 101 10.78 10.56 -15.24
C ASP A 101 11.50 9.41 -14.50
N LEU A 102 12.21 8.55 -15.25
CA LEU A 102 12.93 7.41 -14.70
C LEU A 102 14.31 7.82 -14.20
N LYS A 103 14.57 7.56 -12.92
CA LYS A 103 15.82 7.91 -12.23
C LYS A 103 16.47 6.70 -11.60
N LYS A 104 17.80 6.58 -11.76
CA LYS A 104 18.59 5.69 -10.92
C LYS A 104 18.68 6.27 -9.52
N GLY A 105 18.32 5.48 -8.51
CA GLY A 105 18.34 5.93 -7.13
C GLY A 105 18.10 4.80 -6.14
N ASP A 106 18.40 5.09 -4.88
CA ASP A 106 18.23 4.19 -3.76
C ASP A 106 17.01 4.61 -2.93
N ALA A 107 16.13 3.67 -2.59
CA ALA A 107 14.99 3.86 -1.71
C ALA A 107 15.39 4.41 -0.32
N LEU A 108 16.60 4.11 0.12
CA LEU A 108 17.16 4.54 1.39
C LEU A 108 17.71 5.98 1.36
N ASN A 109 17.79 6.61 0.18
CA ASN A 109 18.28 7.98 -0.02
C ASN A 109 17.73 8.56 -1.32
N LEU A 110 16.44 8.88 -1.32
CA LEU A 110 15.73 9.38 -2.49
C LEU A 110 16.22 10.78 -2.91
N LYS A 111 16.61 10.92 -4.17
CA LYS A 111 16.99 12.21 -4.78
C LYS A 111 15.74 13.00 -5.21
N VAL A 112 14.78 13.11 -4.31
CA VAL A 112 13.52 13.83 -4.46
C VAL A 112 13.42 14.84 -3.31
N ALA A 113 12.99 16.06 -3.63
CA ALA A 113 12.86 17.12 -2.64
C ALA A 113 11.78 16.82 -1.59
N THR A 114 11.98 17.29 -0.38
CA THR A 114 11.04 17.17 0.74
C THR A 114 9.71 17.86 0.42
N ASN A 115 8.59 17.25 0.79
CA ASN A 115 7.24 17.80 0.65
C ASN A 115 6.85 18.18 -0.79
N THR A 116 7.22 17.36 -1.78
CA THR A 116 6.91 17.62 -3.19
C THR A 116 6.00 16.59 -3.84
N ILE A 117 5.76 15.45 -3.21
CA ILE A 117 5.04 14.31 -3.75
C ILE A 117 3.65 14.20 -3.12
N ASP A 118 2.63 13.99 -3.93
CA ASP A 118 1.25 13.78 -3.48
C ASP A 118 1.02 12.31 -3.09
N VAL A 119 1.55 11.37 -3.92
CA VAL A 119 1.45 9.93 -3.70
C VAL A 119 2.82 9.30 -3.90
N ALA A 120 3.35 8.64 -2.87
CA ALA A 120 4.51 7.77 -2.96
C ALA A 120 4.04 6.31 -2.96
N ALA A 121 4.60 5.46 -3.82
CA ALA A 121 4.14 4.10 -3.98
C ALA A 121 5.29 3.10 -4.11
N GLN A 122 5.04 1.86 -3.65
CA GLN A 122 5.90 0.71 -3.89
C GLN A 122 5.09 -0.59 -3.85
N ASN A 123 5.55 -1.63 -4.55
CA ASN A 123 4.90 -2.94 -4.60
C ASN A 123 5.96 -4.04 -4.46
N CYS A 124 5.86 -4.85 -3.41
CA CYS A 124 6.82 -5.91 -3.06
C CYS A 124 8.28 -5.43 -2.87
N LEU A 125 8.48 -4.22 -2.35
CA LEU A 125 9.82 -3.69 -2.09
C LEU A 125 10.19 -3.72 -0.61
N PHE A 126 9.28 -3.35 0.29
CA PHE A 126 9.60 -3.20 1.71
C PHE A 126 10.00 -4.51 2.38
N ASN A 127 9.43 -5.62 1.95
CA ASN A 127 9.80 -6.94 2.47
C ASN A 127 11.21 -7.42 2.08
N ILE A 128 11.90 -6.75 1.15
CA ILE A 128 13.29 -7.04 0.80
C ILE A 128 14.25 -6.47 1.86
N PHE A 129 13.87 -5.39 2.52
CA PHE A 129 14.72 -4.71 3.49
C PHE A 129 14.79 -5.46 4.84
N LYS A 130 15.94 -5.31 5.51
CA LYS A 130 16.08 -5.62 6.94
C LYS A 130 15.47 -4.46 7.74
N ALA A 131 15.22 -4.67 9.03
CA ALA A 131 14.45 -3.74 9.86
C ALA A 131 14.96 -2.28 9.82
N GLU A 132 16.27 -2.07 9.89
CA GLU A 132 16.87 -0.73 9.87
C GLU A 132 16.69 -0.03 8.51
N ASP A 133 16.90 -0.78 7.42
CA ASP A 133 16.72 -0.27 6.06
C ASP A 133 15.24 -0.05 5.76
N LEU A 134 14.33 -0.92 6.23
CA LEU A 134 12.89 -0.72 6.11
C LEU A 134 12.46 0.60 6.75
N LYS A 135 12.91 0.84 7.99
CA LYS A 135 12.62 2.10 8.69
C LYS A 135 13.10 3.31 7.86
N ARG A 136 14.34 3.25 7.37
CA ARG A 136 14.93 4.33 6.56
C ARG A 136 14.18 4.54 5.25
N ALA A 137 13.76 3.47 4.57
CA ALA A 137 12.96 3.57 3.35
C ALA A 137 11.60 4.25 3.62
N ILE A 138 10.92 3.90 4.73
CA ILE A 138 9.66 4.53 5.13
C ILE A 138 9.89 6.01 5.49
N GLU A 139 10.97 6.35 6.21
CA GLU A 139 11.33 7.74 6.53
C GLU A 139 11.56 8.59 5.28
N GLU A 140 12.24 8.04 4.25
CA GLU A 140 12.45 8.73 2.97
C GLU A 140 11.13 8.93 2.20
N MET A 141 10.24 7.91 2.17
CA MET A 141 8.91 8.07 1.60
C MET A 141 8.10 9.15 2.34
N TYR A 142 8.13 9.13 3.68
CA TYR A 142 7.47 10.17 4.50
C TYR A 142 8.04 11.56 4.24
N ARG A 143 9.36 11.69 4.15
CA ARG A 143 10.04 12.96 3.90
C ARG A 143 9.59 13.63 2.60
N VAL A 144 9.52 12.87 1.51
CA VAL A 144 9.18 13.42 0.19
C VAL A 144 7.69 13.74 0.03
N LEU A 145 6.81 13.12 0.83
CA LEU A 145 5.38 13.38 0.82
C LEU A 145 5.05 14.79 1.32
N LYS A 146 4.13 15.46 0.64
CA LYS A 146 3.48 16.68 1.13
C LYS A 146 2.66 16.38 2.40
N PRO A 147 2.34 17.39 3.24
CA PRO A 147 1.26 17.25 4.22
C PRO A 147 -0.04 16.75 3.52
N ASN A 148 -0.71 15.79 4.14
CA ASN A 148 -1.86 15.04 3.59
C ASN A 148 -1.57 14.21 2.34
N GLY A 149 -0.32 14.15 1.88
CA GLY A 149 0.13 13.16 0.91
C GLY A 149 0.14 11.76 1.52
N ARG A 150 0.19 10.73 0.69
CA ARG A 150 0.08 9.34 1.15
C ARG A 150 1.11 8.42 0.54
N LEU A 151 1.57 7.51 1.36
CA LEU A 151 2.28 6.31 0.93
C LEU A 151 1.24 5.23 0.64
N VAL A 152 1.26 4.65 -0.56
CA VAL A 152 0.48 3.46 -0.90
C VAL A 152 1.44 2.30 -1.15
N MET A 153 1.18 1.17 -0.50
CA MET A 153 2.05 0.01 -0.57
C MET A 153 1.27 -1.28 -0.73
N SER A 154 1.86 -2.24 -1.41
CA SER A 154 1.42 -3.61 -1.40
C SER A 154 2.62 -4.52 -1.12
N ASP A 155 2.53 -5.31 -0.06
CA ASP A 155 3.60 -6.23 0.36
C ASP A 155 3.04 -7.57 0.86
N PRO A 156 3.85 -8.65 0.79
CA PRO A 156 3.50 -9.88 1.48
C PRO A 156 3.45 -9.70 2.99
N THR A 157 2.46 -10.31 3.62
CA THR A 157 2.28 -10.36 5.07
C THR A 157 2.09 -11.79 5.55
N CYS A 158 2.34 -12.05 6.82
CA CYS A 158 2.11 -13.34 7.48
C CYS A 158 1.49 -13.11 8.85
N GLU A 159 0.81 -14.12 9.40
CA GLU A 159 0.18 -13.99 10.72
C GLU A 159 1.20 -13.96 11.85
N GLN A 160 2.26 -14.75 11.70
CA GLN A 160 3.34 -14.88 12.68
C GLN A 160 4.67 -14.50 12.05
N PRO A 161 5.60 -13.91 12.81
CA PRO A 161 6.96 -13.67 12.32
C PRO A 161 7.61 -14.96 11.82
N MET A 162 8.29 -14.88 10.69
CA MET A 162 9.04 -16.04 10.17
C MET A 162 10.19 -16.40 11.12
N ASN A 163 10.51 -17.70 11.19
CA ASN A 163 11.64 -18.19 11.95
C ASN A 163 12.97 -17.62 11.41
N ASP A 164 14.03 -17.69 12.22
CA ASP A 164 15.34 -17.09 11.88
C ASP A 164 15.98 -17.74 10.64
N GLU A 165 15.76 -19.03 10.41
CA GLU A 165 16.29 -19.74 9.25
C GLU A 165 15.69 -19.19 7.95
N LEU A 166 14.36 -19.04 7.89
CA LEU A 166 13.68 -18.41 6.75
C LEU A 166 14.05 -16.92 6.63
N ARG A 167 14.03 -16.20 7.76
CA ARG A 167 14.29 -14.75 7.79
C ARG A 167 15.69 -14.39 7.30
N ASN A 168 16.68 -15.25 7.50
CA ASN A 168 18.06 -15.04 7.09
C ASN A 168 18.42 -15.64 5.72
N ASP A 169 17.47 -16.28 5.04
CA ASP A 169 17.65 -16.77 3.68
C ASP A 169 17.51 -15.61 2.68
N ASP A 170 18.65 -15.11 2.17
CA ASP A 170 18.70 -14.00 1.22
C ASP A 170 18.04 -14.35 -0.13
N ARG A 171 18.02 -15.64 -0.51
CA ARG A 171 17.33 -16.08 -1.73
C ARG A 171 15.81 -15.96 -1.57
N LEU A 172 15.28 -16.41 -0.43
CA LEU A 172 13.85 -16.26 -0.13
C LEU A 172 13.45 -14.78 0.05
N ARG A 173 14.36 -13.95 0.56
CA ARG A 173 14.18 -12.51 0.65
C ARG A 173 14.09 -11.88 -0.73
N ALA A 174 14.98 -12.23 -1.65
CA ALA A 174 14.91 -11.77 -3.04
C ALA A 174 13.64 -12.25 -3.77
N LEU A 175 13.01 -13.34 -3.29
CA LEU A 175 11.72 -13.84 -3.77
C LEU A 175 10.51 -13.17 -3.07
N CYS A 176 10.73 -12.13 -2.28
CA CYS A 176 9.69 -11.44 -1.50
C CYS A 176 8.94 -12.35 -0.52
N LEU A 177 9.62 -13.34 0.07
CA LEU A 177 9.00 -14.30 0.98
C LEU A 177 9.46 -14.11 2.42
N SER A 178 10.77 -14.22 2.66
CA SER A 178 11.32 -14.27 4.03
C SER A 178 11.28 -12.94 4.78
N GLY A 179 11.04 -11.84 4.08
CA GLY A 179 10.86 -10.52 4.69
C GLY A 179 9.42 -10.15 4.99
N SER A 180 8.45 -11.06 4.75
CA SER A 180 7.05 -10.82 5.09
C SER A 180 6.89 -10.56 6.59
N LEU A 181 6.23 -9.46 6.94
CA LEU A 181 5.97 -9.04 8.31
C LEU A 181 4.50 -9.25 8.67
N PRO A 182 4.16 -9.48 9.94
CA PRO A 182 2.80 -9.32 10.44
C PRO A 182 2.24 -7.93 10.13
N ILE A 183 0.94 -7.85 9.89
CA ILE A 183 0.25 -6.57 9.62
C ILE A 183 0.52 -5.55 10.73
N SER A 184 0.52 -5.98 11.99
CA SER A 184 0.80 -5.14 13.16
C SER A 184 2.20 -4.52 13.13
N GLU A 185 3.20 -5.24 12.60
CA GLU A 185 4.56 -4.73 12.47
C GLU A 185 4.66 -3.69 11.34
N TYR A 186 3.95 -3.87 10.21
CA TYR A 186 3.84 -2.84 9.18
C TYR A 186 3.15 -1.57 9.71
N ILE A 187 2.02 -1.72 10.40
CA ILE A 187 1.31 -0.59 11.04
C ILE A 187 2.24 0.15 11.99
N LYS A 188 2.94 -0.61 12.87
CA LYS A 188 3.89 -0.02 13.82
C LYS A 188 5.01 0.74 13.11
N ALA A 189 5.63 0.16 12.07
CA ALA A 189 6.70 0.82 11.33
C ALA A 189 6.25 2.13 10.69
N LEU A 190 5.02 2.20 10.17
CA LEU A 190 4.43 3.40 9.58
C LEU A 190 4.10 4.46 10.64
N THR A 191 3.47 4.05 11.75
CA THR A 191 3.09 4.98 12.83
C THR A 191 4.31 5.52 13.59
N ASP A 192 5.35 4.72 13.78
CA ASP A 192 6.61 5.15 14.40
C ASP A 192 7.32 6.26 13.58
N VAL A 193 7.12 6.32 12.27
CA VAL A 193 7.65 7.39 11.39
C VAL A 193 6.79 8.64 11.43
N GLY A 194 5.51 8.53 11.85
CA GLY A 194 4.63 9.67 12.06
C GLY A 194 3.43 9.77 11.13
N PHE A 195 3.07 8.70 10.40
CA PHE A 195 1.80 8.66 9.69
C PHE A 195 0.63 8.66 10.68
N GLY A 196 -0.29 9.63 10.54
CA GLY A 196 -1.42 9.80 11.47
C GLY A 196 -2.61 8.90 11.16
N THR A 197 -2.79 8.53 9.88
CA THR A 197 -3.87 7.65 9.43
C THR A 197 -3.31 6.48 8.62
N ILE A 198 -3.75 5.27 8.95
CA ILE A 198 -3.43 4.02 8.24
C ILE A 198 -4.72 3.36 7.77
N GLU A 199 -4.81 3.04 6.50
CA GLU A 199 -5.94 2.34 5.89
C GLU A 199 -5.49 0.96 5.38
N ILE A 200 -6.06 -0.12 5.91
CA ILE A 200 -5.89 -1.46 5.36
C ILE A 200 -6.96 -1.67 4.30
N ARG A 201 -6.57 -1.63 3.03
CA ARG A 201 -7.49 -1.59 1.88
C ARG A 201 -7.84 -2.95 1.33
N ALA A 202 -6.88 -3.89 1.41
CA ALA A 202 -7.11 -5.27 1.00
C ALA A 202 -6.18 -6.22 1.75
N ARG A 203 -6.65 -7.45 1.94
CA ARG A 203 -5.87 -8.61 2.38
C ARG A 203 -6.31 -9.80 1.52
N LYS A 204 -5.36 -10.46 0.85
CA LYS A 204 -5.66 -11.54 -0.12
C LYS A 204 -4.69 -12.68 0.04
N PRO A 205 -5.11 -13.94 -0.15
CA PRO A 205 -4.18 -15.06 -0.25
C PRO A 205 -3.14 -14.82 -1.34
N TYR A 206 -1.87 -15.09 -1.03
CA TYR A 206 -0.77 -14.88 -1.97
C TYR A 206 0.03 -16.16 -2.21
N ARG A 207 0.53 -16.81 -1.15
CA ARG A 207 1.37 -18.00 -1.27
C ARG A 207 1.32 -18.89 -0.01
N ILE A 208 1.70 -20.13 -0.15
CA ILE A 208 1.91 -21.07 0.95
C ILE A 208 3.37 -21.53 0.92
N LEU A 209 4.04 -21.47 2.08
CA LEU A 209 5.33 -22.14 2.28
C LEU A 209 5.05 -23.48 2.99
N ASP A 210 5.30 -24.57 2.29
CA ASP A 210 5.09 -25.91 2.82
C ASP A 210 6.40 -26.52 3.34
N PRO A 211 6.35 -27.36 4.40
CA PRO A 211 7.53 -27.95 5.02
C PRO A 211 8.34 -28.89 4.10
N LYS A 212 7.79 -29.31 2.97
CA LYS A 212 8.49 -30.18 2.00
C LYS A 212 9.45 -29.36 1.10
N SER A 213 9.11 -28.10 0.89
CA SER A 213 9.83 -27.20 -0.04
C SER A 213 10.64 -26.13 0.67
N TYR A 214 10.31 -25.82 1.92
CA TYR A 214 10.89 -24.74 2.71
C TYR A 214 11.29 -25.18 4.12
N PRO A 215 12.32 -24.59 4.75
CA PRO A 215 12.76 -24.93 6.10
C PRO A 215 11.77 -24.37 7.16
N THR A 216 10.59 -24.93 7.20
CA THR A 216 9.54 -24.62 8.18
C THR A 216 8.99 -25.92 8.77
N LYS A 217 8.45 -25.87 10.00
CA LYS A 217 7.82 -27.01 10.65
C LYS A 217 6.35 -27.16 10.30
N GLU A 218 5.70 -26.04 9.97
CA GLU A 218 4.27 -25.96 9.68
C GLU A 218 4.04 -25.21 8.37
N LEU A 219 2.82 -25.28 7.85
CA LEU A 219 2.40 -24.47 6.72
C LEU A 219 2.42 -22.99 7.13
N ILE A 220 3.09 -22.15 6.35
CA ILE A 220 3.03 -20.71 6.53
C ILE A 220 2.20 -20.12 5.40
N TYR A 221 1.10 -19.48 5.76
CA TYR A 221 0.25 -18.76 4.82
C TYR A 221 0.78 -17.34 4.67
N ILE A 222 1.11 -16.98 3.44
CA ILE A 222 1.49 -15.62 3.07
C ILE A 222 0.33 -15.01 2.31
N GLU A 223 -0.05 -13.82 2.71
CA GLU A 223 -1.06 -13.02 2.07
C GLU A 223 -0.43 -11.75 1.48
N SER A 224 -1.07 -11.12 0.53
CA SER A 224 -0.73 -9.75 0.16
C SER A 224 -1.62 -8.78 0.92
N ILE A 225 -1.04 -7.67 1.34
CA ILE A 225 -1.76 -6.57 1.99
C ILE A 225 -1.61 -5.30 1.18
N GLU A 226 -2.67 -4.52 1.08
CA GLU A 226 -2.65 -3.19 0.47
C GLU A 226 -2.91 -2.15 1.57
N ILE A 227 -1.96 -1.24 1.78
CA ILE A 227 -2.01 -0.20 2.80
C ILE A 227 -1.88 1.17 2.16
N ALA A 228 -2.68 2.14 2.63
CA ALA A 228 -2.38 3.55 2.49
C ALA A 228 -2.07 4.16 3.86
N ALA A 229 -0.97 4.91 3.93
CA ALA A 229 -0.55 5.65 5.11
C ALA A 229 -0.52 7.15 4.78
N ILE A 230 -1.27 7.95 5.51
CA ILE A 230 -1.46 9.37 5.22
C ILE A 230 -0.56 10.19 6.14
N LYS A 231 0.15 11.15 5.56
CA LYS A 231 1.01 12.10 6.27
C LYS A 231 0.18 13.26 6.82
N ASP A 232 -0.73 12.93 7.73
CA ASP A 232 -1.53 13.87 8.51
C ASP A 232 -1.07 13.89 9.98
N PRO A 233 -1.48 14.87 10.77
CA PRO A 233 -1.10 14.94 12.18
C PRO A 233 -1.59 13.75 12.97
N VAL A 234 -0.71 13.16 13.77
CA VAL A 234 -1.12 12.17 14.78
C VAL A 234 -1.96 12.88 15.85
N LEU A 235 -3.17 12.40 16.10
CA LEU A 235 -4.05 12.96 17.11
C LEU A 235 -3.51 12.71 18.53
N PRO A 236 -3.90 13.52 19.55
CA PRO A 236 -3.41 13.36 20.93
C PRO A 236 -3.69 11.97 21.54
N ASP A 237 -4.74 11.30 21.07
CA ASP A 237 -5.15 9.96 21.50
C ASP A 237 -4.61 8.84 20.58
N GLY A 238 -3.69 9.18 19.69
CA GLY A 238 -2.97 8.25 18.80
C GLY A 238 -3.45 8.27 17.36
N PRO A 239 -2.81 7.47 16.47
CA PRO A 239 -3.15 7.40 15.06
C PRO A 239 -4.52 6.76 14.82
N CYS A 240 -5.14 7.08 13.67
CA CYS A 240 -6.35 6.42 13.19
C CYS A 240 -5.98 5.23 12.30
N ILE A 241 -6.32 4.02 12.72
CA ILE A 241 -6.04 2.78 11.99
C ILE A 241 -7.36 2.16 11.55
N PHE A 242 -7.61 2.16 10.24
CA PHE A 242 -8.82 1.59 9.64
C PHE A 242 -8.54 0.17 9.16
N THR A 243 -9.01 -0.81 9.91
CA THR A 243 -8.91 -2.24 9.57
C THR A 243 -10.19 -2.78 8.94
N GLY A 244 -11.09 -1.92 8.49
CA GLY A 244 -12.37 -2.30 7.89
C GLY A 244 -13.45 -2.63 8.92
N LYS A 245 -13.36 -2.08 10.15
CA LYS A 245 -14.45 -2.13 11.13
C LYS A 245 -15.52 -1.10 10.81
N ALA A 246 -16.75 -1.42 11.16
CA ALA A 246 -17.89 -0.52 11.12
C ALA A 246 -18.65 -0.52 12.43
N ALA A 247 -19.26 0.62 12.77
CA ALA A 247 -20.23 0.74 13.85
C ALA A 247 -21.64 0.98 13.28
N ILE A 248 -22.65 0.39 13.91
CA ILE A 248 -24.06 0.56 13.60
C ILE A 248 -24.78 0.88 14.88
N TYR A 249 -25.41 2.05 14.93
CA TYR A 249 -26.33 2.42 16.00
C TYR A 249 -27.75 1.99 15.65
N TYR A 250 -28.44 1.30 16.57
CA TYR A 250 -29.83 0.84 16.35
C TYR A 250 -30.75 1.15 17.55
N GLY A 251 -30.38 2.16 18.34
CA GLY A 251 -31.15 2.63 19.50
C GLY A 251 -32.45 3.34 19.15
N LYS A 252 -33.08 4.00 20.12
CA LYS A 252 -34.37 4.63 19.98
C LYS A 252 -34.33 5.96 19.21
N GLU A 253 -33.24 6.74 19.43
CA GLU A 253 -33.06 8.06 18.84
C GLU A 253 -32.63 7.95 17.37
N ASP A 254 -32.73 9.04 16.61
CA ASP A 254 -32.35 9.08 15.19
C ASP A 254 -30.82 8.97 14.97
N TYR A 255 -30.06 9.36 16.00
CA TYR A 255 -28.60 9.27 16.00
C TYR A 255 -28.04 9.10 17.42
N PHE A 256 -26.81 8.65 17.49
CA PHE A 256 -25.99 8.64 18.70
C PHE A 256 -24.76 9.54 18.47
N ASP A 257 -24.48 10.42 19.42
CA ASP A 257 -23.31 11.30 19.45
C ASP A 257 -22.49 10.96 20.71
N ASP A 258 -21.25 10.53 20.54
CA ASP A 258 -20.35 10.16 21.63
C ASP A 258 -19.72 11.38 22.34
N LYS A 259 -19.99 12.60 21.85
CA LYS A 259 -19.41 13.87 22.31
C LYS A 259 -17.90 13.98 22.14
N LYS A 260 -17.31 13.08 21.34
CA LYS A 260 -15.88 13.04 20.98
C LYS A 260 -15.65 13.27 19.48
N GLY A 261 -16.72 13.61 18.75
CA GLY A 261 -16.68 13.90 17.32
C GLY A 261 -17.29 12.80 16.44
N HIS A 262 -17.83 11.71 17.02
CA HIS A 262 -18.42 10.63 16.25
C HIS A 262 -19.96 10.68 16.37
N VAL A 263 -20.63 10.78 15.22
CA VAL A 263 -22.09 10.74 15.12
C VAL A 263 -22.48 9.51 14.30
N LEU A 264 -23.19 8.59 14.94
CA LEU A 264 -23.71 7.37 14.32
C LEU A 264 -25.19 7.57 14.02
N LEU A 265 -25.55 7.62 12.74
CA LEU A 265 -26.96 7.68 12.33
C LEU A 265 -27.61 6.31 12.52
N LYS A 266 -28.88 6.32 12.91
CA LYS A 266 -29.63 5.09 13.16
C LYS A 266 -29.69 4.18 11.94
N ASN A 267 -29.35 2.91 12.17
CA ASN A 267 -29.33 1.84 11.15
C ASN A 267 -28.41 2.10 9.94
N GLN A 268 -27.45 3.02 10.07
CA GLN A 268 -26.46 3.27 9.03
C GLN A 268 -25.09 2.77 9.49
N PRO A 269 -24.48 1.80 8.80
CA PRO A 269 -23.10 1.42 9.08
C PRO A 269 -22.16 2.57 8.71
N ILE A 270 -21.23 2.88 9.61
CA ILE A 270 -20.17 3.85 9.37
C ILE A 270 -18.83 3.20 9.65
N ALA A 271 -17.87 3.36 8.75
CA ALA A 271 -16.53 2.87 8.97
C ALA A 271 -15.88 3.63 10.14
N ILE A 272 -15.22 2.89 11.03
CA ILE A 272 -14.54 3.43 12.22
C ILE A 272 -13.11 2.90 12.31
N CYS A 273 -12.20 3.72 12.84
CA CYS A 273 -10.86 3.26 13.17
C CYS A 273 -10.85 2.39 14.43
N ASP A 274 -9.77 1.64 14.63
CA ASP A 274 -9.64 0.72 15.78
C ASP A 274 -9.72 1.44 17.12
N LYS A 275 -9.21 2.67 17.20
CA LYS A 275 -9.29 3.52 18.38
C LYS A 275 -10.75 3.86 18.71
N THR A 276 -11.52 4.34 17.74
CA THR A 276 -12.95 4.64 17.89
C THR A 276 -13.74 3.37 18.28
N ALA A 277 -13.41 2.23 17.65
CA ALA A 277 -14.02 0.95 18.03
C ALA A 277 -13.81 0.61 19.50
N GLY A 278 -12.60 0.82 20.03
CA GLY A 278 -12.30 0.67 21.47
C GLY A 278 -13.13 1.63 22.32
N GLN A 279 -13.12 2.91 22.00
CA GLN A 279 -13.87 3.94 22.73
C GLN A 279 -15.39 3.66 22.78
N LEU A 280 -15.96 3.18 21.67
CA LEU A 280 -17.40 2.84 21.63
C LEU A 280 -17.71 1.57 22.43
N LYS A 281 -16.79 0.58 22.44
CA LYS A 281 -16.93 -0.62 23.29
C LYS A 281 -16.92 -0.28 24.79
N ASP A 282 -16.08 0.66 25.20
CA ASP A 282 -15.96 1.10 26.60
C ASP A 282 -17.23 1.79 27.12
N LEU A 283 -18.13 2.22 26.24
CA LEU A 283 -19.43 2.80 26.65
C LEU A 283 -20.42 1.75 27.15
N ASP A 284 -20.13 0.45 26.98
CA ASP A 284 -20.97 -0.69 27.39
C ASP A 284 -22.44 -0.56 26.96
N ARG A 285 -22.67 -0.11 25.71
CA ARG A 285 -23.99 0.11 25.13
C ARG A 285 -24.47 -1.11 24.36
N ASN A 286 -25.73 -1.52 24.62
CA ASN A 286 -26.36 -2.64 23.94
C ASN A 286 -26.97 -2.28 22.57
N ASP A 287 -26.99 -1.01 22.21
CA ASP A 287 -27.62 -0.48 21.00
C ASP A 287 -26.60 0.03 19.96
N ILE A 288 -25.33 -0.31 20.14
CA ILE A 288 -24.26 -0.11 19.16
C ILE A 288 -23.63 -1.46 18.85
N HIS A 289 -23.65 -1.84 17.58
CA HIS A 289 -22.91 -3.00 17.08
C HIS A 289 -21.60 -2.56 16.44
N ILE A 290 -20.51 -3.24 16.76
CA ILE A 290 -19.19 -3.02 16.14
C ILE A 290 -18.77 -4.32 15.47
N SER A 291 -18.52 -4.25 14.14
CA SER A 291 -18.08 -5.40 13.36
C SER A 291 -16.64 -5.80 13.69
N GLU A 292 -16.29 -7.04 13.38
CA GLU A 292 -14.89 -7.46 13.35
C GLU A 292 -14.12 -6.81 12.19
N SER A 293 -12.78 -6.84 12.26
CA SER A 293 -11.92 -6.33 11.18
C SER A 293 -12.09 -7.17 9.93
N THR A 294 -12.45 -6.53 8.84
CA THR A 294 -12.54 -7.20 7.51
C THR A 294 -11.24 -7.12 6.74
N PHE A 295 -10.31 -6.24 7.14
CA PHE A 295 -9.10 -5.86 6.42
C PHE A 295 -9.39 -5.35 4.99
N HIS A 296 -10.57 -4.76 4.80
CA HIS A 296 -11.01 -4.12 3.59
C HIS A 296 -11.65 -2.78 3.93
N TYR A 297 -10.88 -1.71 3.77
CA TYR A 297 -11.38 -0.35 3.95
C TYR A 297 -11.53 0.33 2.59
N ASP A 298 -12.74 0.70 2.23
CA ASP A 298 -13.10 1.27 0.93
C ASP A 298 -13.29 2.80 0.92
N GLY A 299 -13.07 3.44 2.06
CA GLY A 299 -13.24 4.88 2.25
C GLY A 299 -14.50 5.23 3.01
N GLY A 300 -14.62 6.53 3.34
CA GLY A 300 -15.62 6.99 4.29
C GLY A 300 -15.23 6.69 5.73
N GLY A 301 -15.72 7.40 6.69
CA GLY A 301 -15.37 7.19 8.09
C GLY A 301 -15.99 8.26 8.97
N CYS A 302 -15.83 8.07 10.27
CA CYS A 302 -16.35 8.97 11.29
C CYS A 302 -15.33 10.02 11.75
N CYS A 303 -14.10 10.01 11.23
CA CYS A 303 -13.04 10.94 11.63
C CYS A 303 -12.84 12.04 10.61
#